data_da75c8e9476f4b3a09d7087fb6faa45d
#
_entry.id   da75c8e9476f4b3a09d7087fb6faa45d
#
_cell.length_a   1.000
_cell.length_b   1.000
_cell.length_c   1.000
_cell.angle_alpha   90.00
_cell.angle_beta   90.00
_cell.angle_gamma   90.00
#
_symmetry.space_group_name_H-M   'P 1'
#
loop_
_entity.id
_entity.type
_entity.pdbx_description
1 polymer ?
#
loop_
_entity_poly.entity_id
_entity_poly.type
_entity_poly.pdbx_seq_one_letter_code
_entity_poly.pdbx_strand_id
1 'polypeptide(L)'
;ERSYQKRTVAFIENGSWASTAMRVMTQKLCGCKDLTIAENNVTILSALNEETKAKVVALAEELSASYTPVQVQDDFIDPTALFNIGYGLYVVTTNDGKKDNGLIVNTVTQVTNTPNRVAVTVNKLNYSCDTIAKTGLLNISTLSQDAPFAIFQRFGFQSGRDADKFEGFSHVQRSSN
;
A
#
# COMPACT_ATOMS: atom_id res chain seq x y z
N GLU A 1 22.27 -7.44 6.95
CA GLU A 1 22.37 -5.98 7.23
C GLU A 1 22.31 -5.23 5.90
N ARG A 2 21.29 -4.40 5.72
CA ARG A 2 21.18 -3.57 4.51
C ARG A 2 22.10 -2.37 4.69
N SER A 3 23.08 -2.20 3.80
CA SER A 3 24.00 -1.07 3.80
C SER A 3 23.24 0.24 3.61
N TYR A 4 23.05 1.00 4.69
CA TYR A 4 22.47 2.33 4.63
C TYR A 4 23.57 3.34 4.31
N GLN A 5 23.61 3.81 3.05
CA GLN A 5 24.69 4.69 2.55
C GLN A 5 24.22 5.61 1.41
N LYS A 6 24.99 6.65 1.13
CA LYS A 6 24.74 7.62 0.04
C LYS A 6 23.36 8.25 0.12
N ARG A 7 23.03 8.84 1.27
CA ARG A 7 21.71 9.45 1.49
C ARG A 7 21.84 10.75 2.25
N THR A 8 20.94 11.67 1.96
CA THR A 8 20.68 12.82 2.82
C THR A 8 19.68 12.40 3.90
N VAL A 9 19.99 12.71 5.14
CA VAL A 9 19.17 12.40 6.32
C VAL A 9 18.78 13.70 6.99
N ALA A 10 17.51 13.86 7.26
CA ALA A 10 16.96 14.97 8.03
C ALA A 10 16.26 14.47 9.28
N PHE A 11 16.25 15.25 10.31
CA PHE A 11 15.62 14.92 11.58
C PHE A 11 14.52 15.91 11.92
N ILE A 12 13.39 15.38 12.30
CA ILE A 12 12.34 16.10 13.00
C ILE A 12 12.10 15.35 14.30
N GLU A 13 12.38 16.00 15.42
CA GLU A 13 12.13 15.41 16.74
C GLU A 13 11.08 16.22 17.52
N ASN A 14 10.34 15.52 18.34
CA ASN A 14 9.39 16.16 19.27
C ASN A 14 9.74 15.74 20.69
N GLY A 15 9.76 16.70 21.60
CA GLY A 15 10.00 16.46 23.02
C GLY A 15 9.72 17.69 23.86
N SER A 16 9.02 17.51 25.00
CA SER A 16 8.60 18.63 25.84
C SER A 16 9.67 19.14 26.82
N TRP A 17 10.68 18.31 27.17
CA TRP A 17 11.67 18.68 28.18
C TRP A 17 13.10 18.68 27.66
N ALA A 18 13.57 17.57 27.17
CA ALA A 18 14.89 17.41 26.60
C ALA A 18 14.83 16.47 25.41
N SER A 19 14.84 17.04 24.22
CA SER A 19 14.88 16.28 22.97
C SER A 19 16.24 15.61 22.81
N THR A 20 16.27 14.31 22.79
CA THR A 20 17.53 13.52 22.66
C THR A 20 17.53 12.59 21.45
N ALA A 21 16.40 12.49 20.76
CA ALA A 21 16.24 11.55 19.65
C ALA A 21 17.20 11.85 18.49
N MET A 22 17.35 13.10 18.09
CA MET A 22 18.29 13.52 17.03
C MET A 22 19.71 13.12 17.38
N ARG A 23 20.17 13.41 18.60
CA ARG A 23 21.52 13.07 19.07
C ARG A 23 21.76 11.56 19.01
N VAL A 24 20.80 10.76 19.50
CA VAL A 24 20.91 9.29 19.51
C VAL A 24 20.91 8.72 18.09
N MET A 25 20.04 9.23 17.22
CA MET A 25 19.98 8.80 15.82
C MET A 25 21.27 9.16 15.07
N THR A 26 21.78 10.37 15.26
CA THR A 26 23.05 10.81 14.66
C THR A 26 24.20 9.90 15.09
N GLN A 27 24.29 9.56 16.38
CA GLN A 27 25.31 8.62 16.87
C GLN A 27 25.20 7.23 16.24
N LYS A 28 23.98 6.72 16.04
CA LYS A 28 23.78 5.43 15.39
C LYS A 28 24.12 5.43 13.91
N LEU A 29 23.98 6.58 13.27
CA LEU A 29 24.23 6.74 11.83
C LEU A 29 25.70 7.08 11.52
N CYS A 30 26.52 7.47 12.50
CA CYS A 30 27.91 7.87 12.26
C CYS A 30 28.80 6.77 11.67
N GLY A 31 28.40 5.49 11.79
CA GLY A 31 29.07 4.35 11.13
C GLY A 31 28.63 4.07 9.69
N CYS A 32 27.67 4.80 9.17
CA CYS A 32 27.18 4.64 7.80
C CYS A 32 28.02 5.46 6.83
N LYS A 33 28.26 4.92 5.62
CA LYS A 33 29.08 5.58 4.61
C LYS A 33 28.29 6.61 3.81
N ASP A 34 28.94 7.75 3.53
CA ASP A 34 28.43 8.76 2.62
C ASP A 34 27.00 9.25 3.00
N LEU A 35 26.79 9.52 4.29
CA LEU A 35 25.58 10.19 4.76
C LEU A 35 25.83 11.69 4.89
N THR A 36 24.91 12.48 4.35
CA THR A 36 24.83 13.92 4.56
C THR A 36 23.67 14.20 5.51
N ILE A 37 23.92 14.90 6.60
CA ILE A 37 22.86 15.33 7.51
C ILE A 37 22.43 16.73 7.07
N ALA A 38 21.12 16.94 6.93
CA ALA A 38 20.54 18.22 6.58
C ALA A 38 20.88 19.29 7.64
N GLU A 39 21.01 20.54 7.21
CA GLU A 39 21.35 21.64 8.11
C GLU A 39 20.13 22.11 8.92
N ASN A 40 18.96 22.16 8.29
CA ASN A 40 17.71 22.65 8.88
C ASN A 40 16.92 21.58 9.65
N ASN A 41 17.60 20.81 10.52
CA ASN A 41 16.88 19.86 11.36
C ASN A 41 15.95 20.58 12.36
N VAL A 42 14.82 19.95 12.69
CA VAL A 42 13.75 20.60 13.46
C VAL A 42 13.51 19.90 14.79
N THR A 43 13.52 20.69 15.87
CA THR A 43 13.06 20.27 17.20
C THR A 43 11.75 20.95 17.51
N ILE A 44 10.69 20.18 17.77
CA ILE A 44 9.38 20.68 18.17
C ILE A 44 9.23 20.44 19.68
N LEU A 45 8.97 21.51 20.43
CA LEU A 45 8.73 21.43 21.86
C LEU A 45 7.22 21.40 22.11
N SER A 46 6.68 20.21 22.40
CA SER A 46 5.26 19.92 22.66
C SER A 46 4.33 20.14 21.47
N ALA A 47 4.14 21.37 21.00
CA ALA A 47 3.22 21.74 19.93
C ALA A 47 3.93 22.49 18.81
N LEU A 48 3.41 22.32 17.61
CA LEU A 48 3.87 23.06 16.44
C LEU A 48 3.38 24.52 16.56
N ASN A 49 4.30 25.47 16.53
CA ASN A 49 4.04 26.90 16.49
C ASN A 49 4.52 27.50 15.16
N GLU A 50 4.31 28.78 14.92
CA GLU A 50 4.66 29.42 13.64
C GLU A 50 6.16 29.41 13.36
N GLU A 51 7.02 29.54 14.40
CA GLU A 51 8.46 29.45 14.25
C GLU A 51 8.89 28.03 13.80
N THR A 52 8.36 27.00 14.45
CA THR A 52 8.69 25.62 14.11
C THR A 52 8.08 25.20 12.77
N LYS A 53 6.94 25.76 12.37
CA LYS A 53 6.41 25.60 11.01
C LYS A 53 7.36 26.16 9.97
N ALA A 54 7.89 27.35 10.18
CA ALA A 54 8.86 27.97 9.27
C ALA A 54 10.12 27.08 9.12
N LYS A 55 10.61 26.51 10.22
CA LYS A 55 11.74 25.57 10.20
C LYS A 55 11.43 24.29 9.42
N VAL A 56 10.22 23.75 9.56
CA VAL A 56 9.78 22.57 8.77
C VAL A 56 9.75 22.90 7.27
N VAL A 57 9.26 24.09 6.91
CA VAL A 57 9.26 24.54 5.51
C VAL A 57 10.70 24.70 5.00
N ALA A 58 11.59 25.34 5.75
CA ALA A 58 13.00 25.48 5.37
C ALA A 58 13.70 24.12 5.19
N LEU A 59 13.40 23.13 6.05
CA LEU A 59 13.89 21.77 5.89
C LEU A 59 13.35 21.12 4.62
N ALA A 60 12.07 21.32 4.32
CA ALA A 60 11.47 20.78 3.10
C ALA A 60 12.08 21.41 1.83
N GLU A 61 12.36 22.70 1.84
CA GLU A 61 13.04 23.41 0.75
C GLU A 61 14.47 22.92 0.56
N GLU A 62 15.24 22.73 1.64
CA GLU A 62 16.59 22.15 1.59
C GLU A 62 16.59 20.75 0.97
N LEU A 63 15.67 19.87 1.42
CA LEU A 63 15.57 18.53 0.87
C LEU A 63 15.10 18.53 -0.58
N SER A 64 14.18 19.41 -0.93
CA SER A 64 13.72 19.59 -2.30
C SER A 64 14.82 20.08 -3.22
N ALA A 65 15.66 21.03 -2.76
CA ALA A 65 16.80 21.53 -3.52
C ALA A 65 17.88 20.46 -3.74
N SER A 66 18.04 19.55 -2.78
CA SER A 66 18.97 18.39 -2.89
C SER A 66 18.41 17.27 -3.78
N TYR A 67 17.11 17.27 -4.03
CA TYR A 67 16.45 16.32 -4.89
C TYR A 67 16.48 16.82 -6.33
N THR A 68 17.38 16.26 -7.12
CA THR A 68 17.25 16.38 -8.57
C THR A 68 16.15 15.42 -9.00
N PRO A 69 14.97 15.90 -9.43
CA PRO A 69 13.98 15.00 -9.98
C PRO A 69 14.67 14.26 -11.12
N VAL A 70 14.67 12.93 -11.06
CA VAL A 70 15.00 12.15 -12.25
C VAL A 70 14.07 12.68 -13.31
N GLN A 71 14.62 13.44 -14.26
CA GLN A 71 13.93 13.73 -15.49
C GLN A 71 13.69 12.36 -16.09
N VAL A 72 12.51 11.78 -15.78
CA VAL A 72 11.98 10.71 -16.60
C VAL A 72 11.86 11.41 -17.96
N GLN A 73 12.88 11.24 -18.81
CA GLN A 73 12.68 11.47 -20.23
C GLN A 73 11.36 10.76 -20.49
N ASP A 74 10.50 11.41 -21.24
CA ASP A 74 9.23 10.85 -21.68
C ASP A 74 9.54 9.74 -22.70
N ASP A 75 10.41 8.82 -22.23
CA ASP A 75 10.70 7.57 -22.89
C ASP A 75 9.38 6.83 -22.86
N PHE A 76 8.82 6.65 -24.04
CA PHE A 76 7.62 5.86 -24.26
C PHE A 76 7.67 4.60 -23.37
N ILE A 77 7.01 4.69 -22.22
CA ILE A 77 6.85 3.52 -21.36
C ILE A 77 5.86 2.62 -22.07
N ASP A 78 6.36 1.50 -22.58
CA ASP A 78 5.50 0.49 -23.17
C ASP A 78 4.39 0.14 -22.15
N PRO A 79 3.12 0.46 -22.45
CA PRO A 79 2.02 0.20 -21.52
C PRO A 79 1.85 -1.29 -21.23
N THR A 80 2.45 -2.17 -22.02
CA THR A 80 2.41 -3.62 -21.81
C THR A 80 3.57 -4.14 -20.95
N ALA A 81 4.56 -3.30 -20.62
CA ALA A 81 5.74 -3.72 -19.84
C ALA A 81 5.36 -4.39 -18.51
N LEU A 82 4.29 -3.89 -17.86
CA LEU A 82 3.81 -4.43 -16.59
C LEU A 82 3.11 -5.79 -16.74
N PHE A 83 2.70 -6.20 -17.94
CA PHE A 83 2.11 -7.52 -18.18
C PHE A 83 3.11 -8.66 -17.98
N ASN A 84 4.41 -8.35 -17.99
CA ASN A 84 5.47 -9.33 -17.69
C ASN A 84 5.63 -9.59 -16.18
N ILE A 85 4.93 -8.86 -15.31
CA ILE A 85 4.94 -9.12 -13.88
C ILE A 85 4.06 -10.34 -13.62
N GLY A 86 4.68 -11.44 -13.16
CA GLY A 86 3.95 -12.65 -12.77
C GLY A 86 3.05 -12.42 -11.56
N TYR A 87 1.81 -12.85 -11.62
CA TYR A 87 0.84 -12.79 -10.54
C TYR A 87 -0.10 -13.98 -10.57
N GLY A 88 -0.70 -14.30 -9.41
CA GLY A 88 -1.78 -15.27 -9.32
C GLY A 88 -3.12 -14.66 -9.74
N LEU A 89 -4.10 -15.51 -9.99
CA LEU A 89 -5.50 -15.09 -10.16
C LEU A 89 -6.33 -15.61 -9.00
N TYR A 90 -7.22 -14.78 -8.52
CA TYR A 90 -8.00 -15.04 -7.31
C TYR A 90 -9.45 -14.66 -7.53
N VAL A 91 -10.37 -15.45 -6.97
CA VAL A 91 -11.75 -15.02 -6.75
C VAL A 91 -11.83 -14.45 -5.34
N VAL A 92 -12.15 -13.17 -5.24
CA VAL A 92 -12.45 -12.53 -3.96
C VAL A 92 -13.95 -12.45 -3.83
N THR A 93 -14.48 -13.01 -2.74
CA THR A 93 -15.92 -13.03 -2.45
C THR A 93 -16.24 -12.25 -1.20
N THR A 94 -17.43 -11.68 -1.15
CA THR A 94 -17.95 -10.92 -0.02
C THR A 94 -19.48 -11.08 0.02
N ASN A 95 -20.08 -10.76 1.15
CA ASN A 95 -21.53 -10.81 1.36
C ASN A 95 -21.99 -9.53 2.07
N ASP A 96 -23.10 -8.94 1.64
CA ASP A 96 -23.69 -7.74 2.22
C ASP A 96 -24.77 -8.04 3.27
N GLY A 97 -24.91 -9.30 3.65
CA GLY A 97 -25.96 -9.82 4.52
C GLY A 97 -27.23 -10.25 3.78
N LYS A 98 -27.31 -10.00 2.48
CA LYS A 98 -28.45 -10.37 1.64
C LYS A 98 -28.03 -11.18 0.40
N LYS A 99 -26.88 -10.85 -0.16
CA LYS A 99 -26.43 -11.40 -1.43
C LYS A 99 -24.92 -11.66 -1.39
N ASP A 100 -24.54 -12.84 -1.84
CA ASP A 100 -23.15 -13.14 -2.12
C ASP A 100 -22.68 -12.43 -3.40
N ASN A 101 -21.46 -11.93 -3.39
CA ASN A 101 -20.86 -11.36 -4.56
C ASN A 101 -19.38 -11.74 -4.65
N GLY A 102 -18.84 -11.69 -5.86
CA GLY A 102 -17.44 -12.01 -6.10
C GLY A 102 -16.89 -11.32 -7.33
N LEU A 103 -15.57 -11.20 -7.36
CA LEU A 103 -14.84 -10.64 -8.49
C LEU A 103 -13.50 -11.38 -8.66
N ILE A 104 -12.96 -11.34 -9.87
CA ILE A 104 -11.59 -11.81 -10.12
C ILE A 104 -10.62 -10.64 -9.96
N VAL A 105 -9.54 -10.90 -9.26
CA VAL A 105 -8.42 -9.99 -9.09
C VAL A 105 -7.09 -10.72 -9.24
N ASN A 106 -6.05 -10.00 -9.61
CA ASN A 106 -4.65 -10.44 -9.60
C ASN A 106 -3.82 -9.73 -8.51
N THR A 107 -4.46 -8.93 -7.70
CA THR A 107 -3.85 -7.97 -6.76
C THR A 107 -3.94 -8.43 -5.31
N VAL A 108 -3.68 -9.72 -5.08
CA VAL A 108 -3.59 -10.29 -3.73
C VAL A 108 -2.12 -10.51 -3.40
N THR A 109 -1.64 -9.88 -2.33
CA THR A 109 -0.25 -9.96 -1.91
C THR A 109 -0.15 -10.19 -0.41
N GLN A 110 0.61 -11.17 0.02
CA GLN A 110 0.95 -11.33 1.43
C GLN A 110 1.88 -10.20 1.87
N VAL A 111 1.51 -9.50 2.92
CA VAL A 111 2.29 -8.38 3.47
C VAL A 111 3.13 -8.82 4.67
N THR A 112 2.55 -9.58 5.58
CA THR A 112 3.22 -10.11 6.77
C THR A 112 2.73 -11.53 7.08
N ASN A 113 3.54 -12.31 7.80
CA ASN A 113 3.18 -13.64 8.28
C ASN A 113 2.87 -13.69 9.79
N THR A 114 3.34 -12.69 10.54
CA THR A 114 3.08 -12.59 11.96
C THR A 114 2.83 -11.13 12.36
N PRO A 115 1.58 -10.72 12.59
CA PRO A 115 0.35 -11.45 12.28
C PRO A 115 0.16 -11.63 10.77
N ASN A 116 -0.60 -12.64 10.37
CA ASN A 116 -0.92 -12.83 8.95
C ASN A 116 -1.72 -11.66 8.40
N ARG A 117 -1.17 -10.99 7.39
CA ARG A 117 -1.85 -9.88 6.70
C ARG A 117 -1.69 -10.03 5.20
N VAL A 118 -2.78 -9.78 4.52
CA VAL A 118 -2.88 -9.79 3.06
C VAL A 118 -3.41 -8.44 2.60
N ALA A 119 -2.77 -7.87 1.58
CA ALA A 119 -3.30 -6.72 0.87
C ALA A 119 -4.10 -7.21 -0.34
N VAL A 120 -5.27 -6.64 -0.54
CA VAL A 120 -6.10 -6.87 -1.72
C VAL A 120 -6.48 -5.51 -2.30
N THR A 121 -6.09 -5.27 -3.56
CA THR A 121 -6.48 -4.03 -4.24
C THR A 121 -7.72 -4.27 -5.09
N VAL A 122 -8.76 -3.52 -4.85
CA VAL A 122 -10.03 -3.59 -5.57
C VAL A 122 -10.35 -2.22 -6.19
N ASN A 123 -10.72 -2.21 -7.47
CA ASN A 123 -11.13 -0.98 -8.12
C ASN A 123 -12.39 -0.43 -7.46
N LYS A 124 -12.39 0.87 -7.13
CA LYS A 124 -13.52 1.56 -6.49
C LYS A 124 -14.82 1.52 -7.29
N LEU A 125 -14.75 1.33 -8.60
CA LEU A 125 -15.91 1.19 -9.47
C LEU A 125 -16.60 -0.18 -9.36
N ASN A 126 -15.93 -1.16 -8.78
CA ASN A 126 -16.49 -2.49 -8.58
C ASN A 126 -17.52 -2.50 -7.44
N TYR A 127 -18.66 -3.12 -7.67
CA TYR A 127 -19.71 -3.30 -6.66
C TYR A 127 -19.17 -3.95 -5.36
N SER A 128 -18.28 -4.91 -5.49
CA SER A 128 -17.65 -5.59 -4.33
C SER A 128 -16.84 -4.66 -3.45
N CYS A 129 -16.28 -3.57 -3.99
CA CYS A 129 -15.48 -2.62 -3.21
C CYS A 129 -16.31 -1.97 -2.11
N ASP A 130 -17.50 -1.50 -2.45
CA ASP A 130 -18.42 -0.88 -1.49
C ASP A 130 -18.87 -1.88 -0.42
N THR A 131 -19.16 -3.12 -0.83
CA THR A 131 -19.57 -4.19 0.09
C THR A 131 -18.45 -4.55 1.07
N ILE A 132 -17.23 -4.76 0.57
CA ILE A 132 -16.07 -5.06 1.43
C ILE A 132 -15.79 -3.90 2.40
N ALA A 133 -15.86 -2.66 1.92
CA ALA A 133 -15.63 -1.49 2.77
C ALA A 133 -16.67 -1.36 3.90
N LYS A 134 -17.92 -1.75 3.65
CA LYS A 134 -19.01 -1.72 4.65
C LYS A 134 -18.95 -2.86 5.64
N THR A 135 -18.67 -4.07 5.16
CA THR A 135 -18.75 -5.29 5.99
C THR A 135 -17.42 -5.63 6.65
N GLY A 136 -16.31 -5.22 6.06
CA GLY A 136 -14.97 -5.62 6.48
C GLY A 136 -14.65 -7.10 6.20
N LEU A 137 -15.53 -7.81 5.49
CA LEU A 137 -15.44 -9.25 5.29
C LEU A 137 -15.16 -9.59 3.83
N LEU A 138 -14.18 -10.47 3.63
CA LEU A 138 -13.89 -11.06 2.33
C LEU A 138 -13.27 -12.46 2.49
N ASN A 139 -13.47 -13.29 1.47
CA ASN A 139 -12.76 -14.55 1.31
C ASN A 139 -11.93 -14.50 0.02
N ILE A 140 -10.80 -15.21 0.03
CA ILE A 140 -9.89 -15.27 -1.12
C ILE A 140 -9.74 -16.74 -1.52
N SER A 141 -10.04 -17.04 -2.78
CA SER A 141 -9.83 -18.36 -3.38
C SER A 141 -8.83 -18.24 -4.50
N THR A 142 -7.72 -18.97 -4.40
CA THR A 142 -6.71 -19.05 -5.46
C THR A 142 -7.23 -19.91 -6.60
N LEU A 143 -7.13 -19.41 -7.82
CA LEU A 143 -7.48 -20.18 -9.02
C LEU A 143 -6.27 -21.02 -9.45
N SER A 144 -6.51 -22.31 -9.73
CA SER A 144 -5.53 -23.19 -10.35
C SER A 144 -5.48 -22.95 -11.87
N GLN A 145 -4.47 -23.52 -12.53
CA GLN A 145 -4.35 -23.50 -13.99
C GLN A 145 -5.52 -24.22 -14.68
N ASP A 146 -6.13 -25.18 -13.99
CA ASP A 146 -7.25 -25.98 -14.50
C ASP A 146 -8.61 -25.33 -14.21
N ALA A 147 -8.64 -24.10 -13.69
CA ALA A 147 -9.88 -23.41 -13.40
C ALA A 147 -10.72 -23.23 -14.67
N PRO A 148 -11.98 -23.70 -14.69
CA PRO A 148 -12.80 -23.62 -15.90
C PRO A 148 -13.10 -22.17 -16.27
N PHE A 149 -13.10 -21.88 -17.58
CA PHE A 149 -13.33 -20.52 -18.09
C PHE A 149 -14.66 -19.91 -17.63
N ALA A 150 -15.64 -20.75 -17.32
CA ALA A 150 -16.92 -20.32 -16.75
C ALA A 150 -16.79 -19.51 -15.46
N ILE A 151 -15.74 -19.73 -14.64
CA ILE A 151 -15.45 -18.91 -13.45
C ILE A 151 -15.09 -17.48 -13.86
N PHE A 152 -14.28 -17.33 -14.91
CA PHE A 152 -13.89 -16.01 -15.42
C PHE A 152 -15.07 -15.26 -16.02
N GLN A 153 -15.93 -15.95 -16.76
CA GLN A 153 -17.16 -15.36 -17.30
C GLN A 153 -18.08 -14.86 -16.17
N ARG A 154 -18.25 -15.67 -15.13
CA ARG A 154 -19.15 -15.39 -14.03
C ARG A 154 -18.63 -14.27 -13.10
N PHE A 155 -17.41 -14.35 -12.67
CA PHE A 155 -16.85 -13.44 -11.68
C PHE A 155 -16.05 -12.27 -12.27
N GLY A 156 -15.55 -12.41 -13.51
CA GLY A 156 -14.74 -11.41 -14.18
C GLY A 156 -15.52 -10.48 -15.13
N PHE A 157 -16.46 -11.03 -15.92
CA PHE A 157 -17.10 -10.28 -17.00
C PHE A 157 -18.52 -9.77 -16.67
N GLN A 158 -19.01 -10.04 -15.48
CA GLN A 158 -20.32 -9.58 -15.03
C GLN A 158 -20.19 -8.64 -13.84
N SER A 159 -21.12 -7.69 -13.73
CA SER A 159 -21.25 -6.84 -12.55
C SER A 159 -22.22 -7.46 -11.54
N GLY A 160 -21.84 -7.43 -10.25
CA GLY A 160 -22.76 -7.85 -9.17
C GLY A 160 -23.95 -6.89 -8.98
N ARG A 161 -23.95 -5.73 -9.67
CA ARG A 161 -25.12 -4.83 -9.71
C ARG A 161 -26.23 -5.41 -10.59
N ASP A 162 -25.85 -6.07 -11.69
CA ASP A 162 -26.76 -6.45 -12.76
C ASP A 162 -27.10 -7.95 -12.74
N ALA A 163 -26.25 -8.77 -12.10
CA ALA A 163 -26.41 -10.22 -12.06
C ALA A 163 -26.18 -10.79 -10.67
N ASP A 164 -26.89 -11.87 -10.36
CA ASP A 164 -26.55 -12.73 -9.24
C ASP A 164 -25.47 -13.73 -9.67
N LYS A 165 -24.24 -13.45 -9.27
CA LYS A 165 -23.09 -14.28 -9.65
C LYS A 165 -23.07 -15.65 -8.97
N PHE A 166 -23.89 -15.86 -7.95
CA PHE A 166 -23.98 -17.12 -7.22
C PHE A 166 -25.22 -17.94 -7.55
N GLU A 167 -26.15 -17.40 -8.33
CA GLU A 167 -27.31 -18.14 -8.79
C GLU A 167 -26.91 -19.43 -9.53
N GLY A 168 -27.36 -20.59 -9.01
CA GLY A 168 -27.01 -21.91 -9.57
C GLY A 168 -25.53 -22.30 -9.48
N PHE A 169 -24.73 -21.54 -8.72
CA PHE A 169 -23.30 -21.86 -8.55
C PHE A 169 -23.07 -22.58 -7.21
N SER A 170 -22.58 -23.82 -7.29
CA SER A 170 -22.24 -24.60 -6.09
C SER A 170 -21.00 -24.02 -5.41
N HIS A 171 -21.15 -23.64 -4.16
CA HIS A 171 -20.07 -23.08 -3.36
C HIS A 171 -20.22 -23.45 -1.87
N VAL A 172 -19.16 -23.31 -1.11
CA VAL A 172 -19.18 -23.52 0.34
C VAL A 172 -19.29 -22.17 1.02
N GLN A 173 -20.36 -22.00 1.79
CA GLN A 173 -20.47 -20.85 2.68
C GLN A 173 -19.62 -21.09 3.93
N ARG A 174 -18.68 -20.20 4.21
CA ARG A 174 -17.94 -20.19 5.47
C ARG A 174 -18.42 -19.02 6.31
N SER A 175 -18.88 -19.28 7.51
CA SER A 175 -19.10 -18.25 8.50
C SER A 175 -17.74 -17.68 8.91
N SER A 176 -17.60 -16.36 8.89
CA SER A 176 -16.49 -15.70 9.58
C SER A 176 -16.70 -15.84 11.07
N ASN A 177 -15.93 -16.67 11.73
CA ASN A 177 -15.77 -16.67 13.18
C ASN A 177 -14.67 -15.68 13.54
#